data_149f74286487e9b4cc0aa1973835f654
#
_entry.id   149f74286487e9b4cc0aa1973835f654
#
_cell.length_a   1.000
_cell.length_b   1.000
_cell.length_c   1.000
_cell.angle_alpha   90.00
_cell.angle_beta   90.00
_cell.angle_gamma   90.00
#
_symmetry.space_group_name_H-M   'P 1'
#
loop_
_entity.id
_entity.type
_entity.pdbx_description
1 polymer ?
#
loop_
_entity_poly.entity_id
_entity_poly.type
_entity_poly.pdbx_seq_one_letter_code
_entity_poly.pdbx_strand_id
1 'polypeptide(L)'
;RQRQMCIRDRRYLNLTTCVNNLHYEKFQDGTVKCIEDEIPFEVPEGWCWVRVRDIAMVKGGKRLPKGASFSEEITTHAYIRVTDMKNHSVNISNLRYISDEIFSAIKNYTIAKDDLYVTIAGTIGVVGEIPDKLDGMNLTENAVKITNIAINKSFLCIILQTDFVQQQFQDKTHQVAMPKLALERILSTLIPICPYVQQLQIVDRFQICDNFLSTIDTEKEELQKIVSLSKYKILDLAIRGKLVPQDPNDEPASVILERIRTEKEELIKQGKIKRDKKESVIFKGDDNSYY
;
A
#
# COMPACT_ATOMS: atom_id res chain seq x y z
N ARG A 1 -21.73 -1.30 -26.11
CA ARG A 1 -22.39 -2.63 -26.40
C ARG A 1 -21.60 -3.69 -25.63
N GLN A 2 -22.04 -3.98 -24.40
CA GLN A 2 -21.57 -5.09 -23.61
C GLN A 2 -21.84 -6.38 -24.40
N ARG A 3 -20.77 -7.08 -24.75
CA ARG A 3 -20.91 -8.46 -25.18
C ARG A 3 -21.27 -9.28 -23.94
N GLN A 4 -22.55 -9.55 -23.76
CA GLN A 4 -23.00 -10.67 -22.93
C GLN A 4 -22.40 -11.94 -23.52
N MET A 5 -21.29 -12.38 -22.92
CA MET A 5 -20.76 -13.73 -23.18
C MET A 5 -21.70 -14.71 -22.50
N CYS A 6 -22.53 -15.33 -23.33
CA CYS A 6 -23.50 -16.31 -22.91
C CYS A 6 -22.74 -17.51 -22.31
N ILE A 7 -22.93 -17.78 -21.01
CA ILE A 7 -22.43 -18.97 -20.28
C ILE A 7 -23.08 -20.27 -20.84
N ARG A 8 -23.32 -20.34 -22.13
CA ARG A 8 -23.94 -21.52 -22.77
C ARG A 8 -22.94 -22.47 -23.41
N ASP A 9 -21.64 -22.12 -23.41
CA ASP A 9 -20.62 -23.01 -24.00
C ASP A 9 -19.83 -23.71 -22.88
N ARG A 10 -20.30 -24.90 -22.49
CA ARG A 10 -19.65 -25.80 -21.52
C ARG A 10 -18.21 -26.20 -21.91
N ARG A 11 -17.65 -25.60 -22.95
CA ARG A 11 -16.31 -25.90 -23.47
C ARG A 11 -15.17 -25.21 -22.75
N TYR A 12 -15.44 -24.28 -21.80
CA TYR A 12 -14.43 -23.50 -21.11
C TYR A 12 -14.27 -23.79 -19.61
N LEU A 13 -15.02 -24.73 -19.06
CA LEU A 13 -14.84 -25.16 -17.67
C LEU A 13 -13.95 -26.42 -17.67
N ASN A 14 -12.64 -26.19 -17.58
CA ASN A 14 -11.65 -27.28 -17.54
C ASN A 14 -11.50 -27.93 -16.15
N LEU A 15 -12.26 -27.47 -15.15
CA LEU A 15 -12.27 -28.02 -13.81
C LEU A 15 -13.59 -28.81 -13.62
N THR A 16 -13.49 -30.11 -13.45
CA THR A 16 -14.63 -30.99 -13.20
C THR A 16 -14.43 -31.75 -11.90
N THR A 17 -15.46 -31.74 -11.03
CA THR A 17 -15.55 -32.70 -9.93
C THR A 17 -15.83 -34.08 -10.52
N CYS A 18 -15.00 -35.06 -10.23
CA CYS A 18 -15.16 -36.44 -10.60
C CYS A 18 -15.90 -37.24 -9.51
N VAL A 19 -16.20 -38.50 -9.77
CA VAL A 19 -17.01 -39.45 -8.95
C VAL A 19 -16.53 -39.58 -7.50
N ASN A 20 -15.33 -39.10 -7.16
CA ASN A 20 -14.69 -39.17 -5.84
C ASN A 20 -14.61 -37.80 -5.08
N ASN A 21 -15.36 -36.80 -5.52
CA ASN A 21 -15.37 -35.44 -4.95
C ASN A 21 -14.03 -34.69 -4.98
N LEU A 22 -13.05 -35.11 -5.78
CA LEU A 22 -11.78 -34.42 -5.95
C LEU A 22 -11.83 -33.46 -7.14
N HIS A 23 -10.98 -32.40 -7.09
CA HIS A 23 -10.88 -31.43 -8.18
C HIS A 23 -9.80 -31.83 -9.19
N TYR A 24 -10.13 -31.70 -10.46
CA TYR A 24 -9.23 -32.04 -11.56
C TYR A 24 -9.20 -30.93 -12.60
N GLU A 25 -8.02 -30.61 -13.09
CA GLU A 25 -7.78 -29.73 -14.23
C GLU A 25 -7.61 -30.59 -15.49
N LYS A 26 -8.43 -30.34 -16.52
CA LYS A 26 -8.34 -31.02 -17.81
C LYS A 26 -7.72 -30.08 -18.83
N PHE A 27 -6.64 -30.52 -19.46
CA PHE A 27 -5.93 -29.79 -20.49
C PHE A 27 -6.48 -30.07 -21.90
N GLN A 28 -6.13 -29.19 -22.88
CA GLN A 28 -6.61 -29.31 -24.26
C GLN A 28 -6.12 -30.60 -24.96
N ASP A 29 -4.95 -31.11 -24.58
CA ASP A 29 -4.39 -32.36 -25.06
C ASP A 29 -5.10 -33.63 -24.50
N GLY A 30 -6.09 -33.41 -23.63
CA GLY A 30 -6.87 -34.48 -22.99
C GLY A 30 -6.26 -34.97 -21.66
N THR A 31 -5.08 -34.52 -21.30
CA THR A 31 -4.48 -34.86 -19.99
C THR A 31 -5.31 -34.30 -18.83
N VAL A 32 -5.32 -35.02 -17.71
CA VAL A 32 -6.07 -34.67 -16.50
C VAL A 32 -5.09 -34.70 -15.32
N LYS A 33 -5.05 -33.60 -14.56
CA LYS A 33 -4.23 -33.44 -13.34
C LYS A 33 -5.16 -33.27 -12.16
N CYS A 34 -4.95 -34.04 -11.07
CA CYS A 34 -5.58 -33.75 -9.79
C CYS A 34 -4.96 -32.47 -9.21
N ILE A 35 -5.79 -31.53 -8.75
CA ILE A 35 -5.39 -30.25 -8.18
C ILE A 35 -5.92 -30.08 -6.75
N GLU A 36 -6.33 -31.18 -6.10
CA GLU A 36 -6.90 -31.16 -4.76
C GLU A 36 -5.95 -30.47 -3.75
N ASP A 37 -4.65 -30.71 -3.87
CA ASP A 37 -3.63 -30.07 -3.03
C ASP A 37 -3.51 -28.54 -3.24
N GLU A 38 -4.07 -28.04 -4.35
CA GLU A 38 -4.09 -26.61 -4.67
C GLU A 38 -5.39 -25.93 -4.18
N ILE A 39 -6.41 -26.68 -3.78
CA ILE A 39 -7.72 -26.19 -3.32
C ILE A 39 -7.67 -25.97 -1.81
N PRO A 40 -7.74 -24.70 -1.32
CA PRO A 40 -7.58 -24.41 0.09
C PRO A 40 -8.84 -24.59 0.92
N PHE A 41 -10.01 -24.55 0.26
CA PHE A 41 -11.34 -24.67 0.88
C PHE A 41 -12.41 -25.02 -0.17
N GLU A 42 -13.51 -25.57 0.29
CA GLU A 42 -14.66 -25.78 -0.56
C GLU A 42 -15.37 -24.46 -0.87
N VAL A 43 -15.82 -24.33 -2.12
CA VAL A 43 -16.61 -23.16 -2.54
C VAL A 43 -18.11 -23.47 -2.47
N PRO A 44 -18.98 -22.46 -2.24
CA PRO A 44 -20.44 -22.65 -2.20
C PRO A 44 -20.98 -23.22 -3.52
N GLU A 45 -22.16 -23.82 -3.45
CA GLU A 45 -22.87 -24.29 -4.64
C GLU A 45 -23.06 -23.15 -5.67
N GLY A 46 -22.78 -23.45 -6.92
CA GLY A 46 -22.83 -22.46 -8.00
C GLY A 46 -21.56 -21.65 -8.19
N TRP A 47 -20.54 -21.85 -7.35
CA TRP A 47 -19.19 -21.31 -7.54
C TRP A 47 -18.31 -22.36 -8.23
N CYS A 48 -17.20 -21.90 -8.81
CA CYS A 48 -16.20 -22.80 -9.41
C CYS A 48 -14.79 -22.22 -9.27
N TRP A 49 -13.80 -23.11 -9.27
CA TRP A 49 -12.40 -22.76 -9.37
C TRP A 49 -11.99 -22.57 -10.83
N VAL A 50 -11.20 -21.53 -11.12
CA VAL A 50 -10.64 -21.28 -12.46
C VAL A 50 -9.22 -20.74 -12.35
N ARG A 51 -8.44 -20.85 -13.43
CA ARG A 51 -7.17 -20.15 -13.55
C ARG A 51 -7.39 -18.73 -14.11
N VAL A 52 -6.54 -17.78 -13.71
CA VAL A 52 -6.60 -16.40 -14.26
C VAL A 52 -6.53 -16.42 -15.79
N ARG A 53 -5.73 -17.33 -16.38
CA ARG A 53 -5.62 -17.51 -17.85
C ARG A 53 -6.94 -17.79 -18.56
N ASP A 54 -7.91 -18.37 -17.85
CA ASP A 54 -9.21 -18.76 -18.43
C ASP A 54 -10.15 -17.57 -18.57
N ILE A 55 -9.88 -16.48 -17.85
CA ILE A 55 -10.76 -15.32 -17.75
C ILE A 55 -10.11 -13.98 -18.11
N ALA A 56 -8.79 -13.93 -18.29
CA ALA A 56 -8.07 -12.71 -18.59
C ALA A 56 -6.74 -12.98 -19.30
N MET A 57 -6.15 -11.92 -19.83
CA MET A 57 -4.80 -11.94 -20.40
C MET A 57 -3.86 -11.11 -19.51
N VAL A 58 -2.59 -11.51 -19.44
CA VAL A 58 -1.55 -10.77 -18.72
C VAL A 58 -0.51 -10.25 -19.70
N LYS A 59 -0.22 -8.95 -19.66
CA LYS A 59 0.79 -8.30 -20.53
C LYS A 59 1.73 -7.44 -19.69
N GLY A 60 3.03 -7.53 -19.98
CA GLY A 60 4.06 -6.73 -19.30
C GLY A 60 4.05 -5.27 -19.71
N GLY A 61 4.49 -4.39 -18.81
CA GLY A 61 4.88 -3.03 -19.14
C GLY A 61 6.28 -2.96 -19.78
N LYS A 62 6.79 -1.75 -20.03
CA LYS A 62 8.06 -1.53 -20.71
C LYS A 62 8.88 -0.45 -20.03
N ARG A 63 10.20 -0.69 -19.92
CA ARG A 63 11.18 0.32 -19.52
C ARG A 63 11.32 1.41 -20.60
N LEU A 64 11.69 2.60 -20.18
CA LEU A 64 12.09 3.66 -21.11
C LEU A 64 13.20 3.17 -22.06
N PRO A 65 13.22 3.63 -23.32
CA PRO A 65 14.30 3.36 -24.24
C PRO A 65 15.66 3.74 -23.64
N LYS A 66 16.72 3.04 -24.05
CA LYS A 66 18.08 3.31 -23.56
C LYS A 66 18.50 4.76 -23.88
N GLY A 67 18.91 5.49 -22.86
CA GLY A 67 19.29 6.90 -22.98
C GLY A 67 18.14 7.90 -22.88
N ALA A 68 16.88 7.44 -22.83
CA ALA A 68 15.73 8.30 -22.59
C ALA A 68 15.57 8.66 -21.10
N SER A 69 15.11 9.87 -20.82
CA SER A 69 14.80 10.37 -19.49
C SER A 69 13.34 10.83 -19.41
N PHE A 70 12.84 11.00 -18.20
CA PHE A 70 11.54 11.62 -17.99
C PHE A 70 11.58 13.10 -18.41
N SER A 71 10.43 13.60 -18.87
CA SER A 71 10.23 15.03 -19.11
C SER A 71 10.26 15.80 -17.79
N GLU A 72 10.84 16.99 -17.80
CA GLU A 72 10.77 17.95 -16.70
C GLU A 72 9.41 18.66 -16.67
N GLU A 73 8.76 18.78 -17.83
CA GLU A 73 7.45 19.37 -17.99
C GLU A 73 6.35 18.30 -17.98
N ILE A 74 5.15 18.73 -17.57
CA ILE A 74 3.92 17.90 -17.64
C ILE A 74 3.52 17.79 -19.11
N THR A 75 3.52 16.58 -19.64
CA THR A 75 3.04 16.26 -20.99
C THR A 75 1.70 15.53 -20.93
N THR A 76 1.13 15.17 -22.07
CA THR A 76 -0.07 14.35 -22.19
C THR A 76 0.17 12.87 -21.88
N HIS A 77 1.44 12.44 -21.74
CA HIS A 77 1.84 11.04 -21.60
C HIS A 77 2.46 10.77 -20.22
N ALA A 78 1.63 10.30 -19.28
CA ALA A 78 2.13 9.83 -17.99
C ALA A 78 2.79 8.45 -18.11
N TYR A 79 3.84 8.23 -17.32
CA TYR A 79 4.50 6.95 -17.17
C TYR A 79 4.30 6.44 -15.75
N ILE A 80 3.45 5.42 -15.59
CA ILE A 80 3.04 4.87 -14.31
C ILE A 80 4.11 3.93 -13.77
N ARG A 81 4.67 4.27 -12.60
CA ARG A 81 5.72 3.50 -11.91
C ARG A 81 5.12 2.73 -10.73
N VAL A 82 5.83 1.71 -10.25
CA VAL A 82 5.44 0.97 -9.04
C VAL A 82 5.30 1.89 -7.81
N THR A 83 6.12 2.94 -7.72
CA THR A 83 6.04 3.93 -6.63
C THR A 83 4.74 4.75 -6.62
N ASP A 84 4.07 4.82 -7.77
CA ASP A 84 2.81 5.56 -7.94
C ASP A 84 1.60 4.67 -7.62
N MET A 85 1.78 3.34 -7.57
CA MET A 85 0.74 2.33 -7.30
C MET A 85 0.54 2.17 -5.80
N LYS A 86 -0.54 2.75 -5.26
CA LYS A 86 -0.86 2.75 -3.83
C LYS A 86 -2.38 2.68 -3.62
N ASN A 87 -2.78 2.12 -2.48
CA ASN A 87 -4.19 2.07 -2.08
C ASN A 87 -5.09 1.49 -3.18
N HIS A 88 -4.64 0.41 -3.82
CA HIS A 88 -5.36 -0.28 -4.91
C HIS A 88 -5.70 0.61 -6.12
N SER A 89 -5.01 1.73 -6.26
CA SER A 89 -5.17 2.72 -7.33
C SER A 89 -3.81 3.31 -7.71
N VAL A 90 -3.79 4.38 -8.50
CA VAL A 90 -2.57 5.11 -8.87
C VAL A 90 -2.61 6.51 -8.30
N ASN A 91 -1.62 6.87 -7.50
CA ASN A 91 -1.47 8.23 -6.96
C ASN A 91 -1.00 9.19 -8.07
N ILE A 92 -1.83 10.17 -8.37
CA ILE A 92 -1.58 11.15 -9.44
C ILE A 92 -0.71 12.34 -9.03
N SER A 93 -0.35 12.48 -7.73
CA SER A 93 0.31 13.70 -7.23
C SER A 93 1.76 13.86 -7.69
N ASN A 94 2.46 12.75 -8.01
CA ASN A 94 3.90 12.74 -8.33
C ASN A 94 4.20 11.90 -9.58
N LEU A 95 3.31 11.91 -10.57
CA LEU A 95 3.52 11.19 -11.82
C LEU A 95 4.75 11.72 -12.56
N ARG A 96 5.40 10.84 -13.30
CA ARG A 96 6.42 11.19 -14.27
C ARG A 96 5.82 11.19 -15.66
N TYR A 97 6.36 12.05 -16.51
CA TYR A 97 5.86 12.26 -17.87
C TYR A 97 6.95 11.93 -18.88
N ILE A 98 6.57 11.60 -20.09
CA ILE A 98 7.45 11.26 -21.19
C ILE A 98 7.12 12.11 -22.43
N SER A 99 8.07 12.29 -23.34
CA SER A 99 7.85 13.00 -24.61
C SER A 99 7.06 12.15 -25.61
N ASP A 100 6.52 12.78 -26.62
CA ASP A 100 5.78 12.13 -27.71
C ASP A 100 6.65 11.10 -28.48
N GLU A 101 7.96 11.36 -28.63
CA GLU A 101 8.88 10.39 -29.24
C GLU A 101 9.02 9.14 -28.40
N ILE A 102 9.18 9.29 -27.08
CA ILE A 102 9.28 8.16 -26.15
C ILE A 102 7.96 7.40 -26.14
N PHE A 103 6.82 8.11 -26.04
CA PHE A 103 5.49 7.50 -26.12
C PHE A 103 5.35 6.66 -27.40
N SER A 104 5.70 7.22 -28.56
CA SER A 104 5.62 6.53 -29.84
C SER A 104 6.44 5.24 -29.88
N ALA A 105 7.62 5.24 -29.23
CA ALA A 105 8.49 4.07 -29.16
C ALA A 105 7.92 2.95 -28.28
N ILE A 106 7.12 3.28 -27.25
CA ILE A 106 6.57 2.30 -26.29
C ILE A 106 5.04 2.28 -26.27
N LYS A 107 4.36 2.78 -27.31
CA LYS A 107 2.89 2.91 -27.39
C LYS A 107 2.10 1.61 -27.18
N ASN A 108 2.72 0.45 -27.43
CA ASN A 108 2.09 -0.85 -27.23
C ASN A 108 2.05 -1.31 -25.75
N TYR A 109 2.72 -0.56 -24.88
CA TYR A 109 2.84 -0.88 -23.45
C TYR A 109 2.06 0.09 -22.58
N THR A 110 0.85 0.43 -23.03
CA THR A 110 -0.09 1.25 -22.27
C THR A 110 -1.03 0.39 -21.45
N ILE A 111 -1.63 0.96 -20.43
CA ILE A 111 -2.66 0.35 -19.60
C ILE A 111 -3.95 1.17 -19.74
N ALA A 112 -5.08 0.50 -19.87
CA ALA A 112 -6.39 1.12 -19.97
C ALA A 112 -7.11 1.16 -18.62
N LYS A 113 -8.11 2.01 -18.49
CA LYS A 113 -8.96 2.08 -17.29
C LYS A 113 -9.73 0.78 -17.01
N ASP A 114 -9.98 -0.02 -18.04
CA ASP A 114 -10.65 -1.31 -17.92
C ASP A 114 -9.69 -2.47 -17.56
N ASP A 115 -8.39 -2.19 -17.49
CA ASP A 115 -7.36 -3.12 -17.06
C ASP A 115 -7.15 -3.04 -15.53
N LEU A 116 -6.51 -4.08 -14.96
CA LEU A 116 -5.91 -4.05 -13.62
C LEU A 116 -4.39 -4.05 -13.75
N TYR A 117 -3.69 -3.42 -12.80
CA TYR A 117 -2.25 -3.60 -12.69
C TYR A 117 -1.91 -4.63 -11.62
N VAL A 118 -0.78 -5.31 -11.79
CA VAL A 118 -0.12 -6.13 -10.76
C VAL A 118 1.37 -5.80 -10.77
N THR A 119 1.92 -5.45 -9.63
CA THR A 119 3.37 -5.20 -9.51
C THR A 119 4.12 -6.53 -9.46
N ILE A 120 5.20 -6.63 -10.23
CA ILE A 120 5.98 -7.88 -10.38
C ILE A 120 7.41 -7.76 -9.87
N ALA A 121 7.88 -6.56 -9.55
CA ALA A 121 9.21 -6.31 -8.98
C ALA A 121 9.14 -5.13 -8.00
N GLY A 122 10.03 -5.13 -7.01
CA GLY A 122 9.95 -4.22 -5.86
C GLY A 122 8.93 -4.74 -4.85
N THR A 123 7.83 -4.04 -4.66
CA THR A 123 6.69 -4.55 -3.88
C THR A 123 5.88 -5.48 -4.78
N ILE A 124 6.10 -6.79 -4.66
CA ILE A 124 5.45 -7.81 -5.51
C ILE A 124 4.00 -8.02 -5.07
N GLY A 125 3.09 -8.20 -6.05
CA GLY A 125 1.72 -8.62 -5.82
C GLY A 125 0.73 -7.51 -5.51
N VAL A 126 1.13 -6.24 -5.52
CA VAL A 126 0.18 -5.14 -5.36
C VAL A 126 -0.72 -5.05 -6.59
N VAL A 127 -2.02 -5.14 -6.36
CA VAL A 127 -3.06 -5.11 -7.39
C VAL A 127 -3.91 -3.86 -7.24
N GLY A 128 -4.34 -3.29 -8.34
CA GLY A 128 -5.25 -2.14 -8.29
C GLY A 128 -5.82 -1.75 -9.66
N GLU A 129 -6.73 -0.80 -9.60
CA GLU A 129 -7.43 -0.25 -10.76
C GLU A 129 -6.75 1.03 -11.28
N ILE A 130 -7.02 1.36 -12.52
CA ILE A 130 -6.51 2.56 -13.17
C ILE A 130 -7.59 3.65 -13.13
N PRO A 131 -7.28 4.84 -12.56
CA PRO A 131 -8.18 5.99 -12.63
C PRO A 131 -8.46 6.43 -14.07
N ASP A 132 -9.66 6.91 -14.36
CA ASP A 132 -10.06 7.36 -15.70
C ASP A 132 -9.08 8.38 -16.32
N LYS A 133 -8.47 9.24 -15.51
CA LYS A 133 -7.49 10.23 -15.96
C LYS A 133 -6.18 9.62 -16.50
N LEU A 134 -5.93 8.35 -16.21
CA LEU A 134 -4.72 7.63 -16.63
C LEU A 134 -5.02 6.56 -17.69
N ASP A 135 -6.19 6.63 -18.33
CA ASP A 135 -6.54 5.74 -19.43
C ASP A 135 -5.54 5.87 -20.59
N GLY A 136 -4.99 4.74 -21.04
CA GLY A 136 -4.03 4.71 -22.15
C GLY A 136 -2.60 5.17 -21.82
N MET A 137 -2.26 5.39 -20.55
CA MET A 137 -0.92 5.79 -20.12
C MET A 137 0.07 4.62 -20.11
N ASN A 138 1.37 4.91 -20.17
CA ASN A 138 2.41 3.88 -20.23
C ASN A 138 2.66 3.22 -18.87
N LEU A 139 2.90 1.90 -18.90
CA LEU A 139 3.15 1.08 -17.72
C LEU A 139 4.62 0.67 -17.64
N THR A 140 5.21 0.78 -16.45
CA THR A 140 6.59 0.35 -16.16
C THR A 140 6.82 -1.15 -16.38
N GLU A 141 8.05 -1.57 -16.66
CA GLU A 141 8.46 -2.97 -16.77
C GLU A 141 8.39 -3.75 -15.44
N ASN A 142 8.20 -3.07 -14.33
CA ASN A 142 8.09 -3.67 -13.00
C ASN A 142 6.64 -3.96 -12.60
N ALA A 143 5.70 -3.74 -13.52
CA ALA A 143 4.32 -4.11 -13.40
C ALA A 143 3.80 -4.77 -14.69
N VAL A 144 2.71 -5.50 -14.54
CA VAL A 144 1.94 -6.07 -15.65
C VAL A 144 0.52 -5.54 -15.60
N LYS A 145 -0.16 -5.60 -16.73
CA LYS A 145 -1.60 -5.38 -16.80
C LYS A 145 -2.34 -6.68 -17.02
N ILE A 146 -3.48 -6.81 -16.36
CA ILE A 146 -4.48 -7.84 -16.62
C ILE A 146 -5.54 -7.18 -17.49
N THR A 147 -5.73 -7.71 -18.68
CA THR A 147 -6.60 -7.14 -19.72
C THR A 147 -7.56 -8.17 -20.26
N ASN A 148 -8.60 -7.74 -21.02
CA ASN A 148 -9.63 -8.62 -21.55
C ASN A 148 -10.33 -9.46 -20.46
N ILE A 149 -10.63 -8.83 -19.35
CA ILE A 149 -11.24 -9.46 -18.18
C ILE A 149 -12.68 -9.86 -18.51
N ALA A 150 -12.99 -11.15 -18.42
CA ALA A 150 -14.29 -11.73 -18.77
C ALA A 150 -15.33 -11.68 -17.63
N ILE A 151 -14.91 -11.29 -16.43
CA ILE A 151 -15.73 -11.19 -15.22
C ILE A 151 -15.79 -9.72 -14.74
N ASN A 152 -16.43 -9.45 -13.61
CA ASN A 152 -16.41 -8.10 -13.04
C ASN A 152 -14.98 -7.73 -12.64
N LYS A 153 -14.48 -6.59 -13.13
CA LYS A 153 -13.10 -6.13 -12.93
C LYS A 153 -12.79 -5.88 -11.44
N SER A 154 -13.66 -5.18 -10.73
CA SER A 154 -13.45 -4.88 -9.30
C SER A 154 -13.54 -6.13 -8.44
N PHE A 155 -14.40 -7.11 -8.79
CA PHE A 155 -14.41 -8.42 -8.15
C PHE A 155 -13.09 -9.16 -8.33
N LEU A 156 -12.53 -9.17 -9.55
CA LEU A 156 -11.21 -9.75 -9.80
C LEU A 156 -10.13 -9.01 -8.99
N CYS A 157 -10.19 -7.68 -8.94
CA CYS A 157 -9.26 -6.87 -8.13
C CYS A 157 -9.29 -7.28 -6.66
N ILE A 158 -10.47 -7.45 -6.06
CA ILE A 158 -10.65 -7.87 -4.67
C ILE A 158 -10.06 -9.28 -4.45
N ILE A 159 -10.38 -10.24 -5.31
CA ILE A 159 -9.90 -11.61 -5.17
C ILE A 159 -8.37 -11.68 -5.26
N LEU A 160 -7.77 -10.96 -6.19
CA LEU A 160 -6.31 -10.95 -6.35
C LEU A 160 -5.58 -10.35 -5.15
N GLN A 161 -6.24 -9.59 -4.28
CA GLN A 161 -5.70 -9.03 -3.05
C GLN A 161 -5.79 -9.99 -1.85
N THR A 162 -6.55 -11.07 -1.95
CA THR A 162 -6.70 -12.03 -0.83
C THR A 162 -5.39 -12.73 -0.50
N ASP A 163 -5.19 -13.04 0.78
CA ASP A 163 -4.01 -13.77 1.25
C ASP A 163 -3.78 -15.06 0.50
N PHE A 164 -4.85 -15.77 0.15
CA PHE A 164 -4.80 -16.99 -0.65
C PHE A 164 -4.13 -16.77 -2.01
N VAL A 165 -4.47 -15.70 -2.71
CA VAL A 165 -3.85 -15.38 -4.01
C VAL A 165 -2.44 -14.83 -3.82
N GLN A 166 -2.23 -13.98 -2.82
CA GLN A 166 -0.92 -13.41 -2.52
C GLN A 166 0.11 -14.49 -2.13
N GLN A 167 -0.30 -15.54 -1.43
CA GLN A 167 0.55 -16.70 -1.16
C GLN A 167 0.97 -17.40 -2.45
N GLN A 168 0.06 -17.62 -3.40
CA GLN A 168 0.38 -18.21 -4.70
C GLN A 168 1.40 -17.36 -5.49
N PHE A 169 1.39 -16.02 -5.31
CA PHE A 169 2.40 -15.16 -5.91
C PHE A 169 3.78 -15.31 -5.26
N GLN A 170 3.83 -15.61 -3.97
CA GLN A 170 5.06 -15.64 -3.16
C GLN A 170 5.76 -17.00 -3.14
N ASP A 171 5.04 -18.12 -3.19
CA ASP A 171 5.53 -19.49 -2.89
C ASP A 171 6.78 -19.96 -3.66
N LYS A 172 7.24 -19.26 -4.69
CA LYS A 172 8.48 -19.60 -5.42
C LYS A 172 9.43 -18.42 -5.65
N THR A 173 9.18 -17.27 -5.05
CA THR A 173 10.04 -16.08 -5.22
C THR A 173 11.19 -16.01 -4.21
N HIS A 174 11.14 -16.80 -3.13
CA HIS A 174 12.08 -16.69 -2.00
C HIS A 174 13.51 -17.19 -2.27
N GLN A 175 13.84 -17.70 -3.45
CA GLN A 175 15.15 -18.29 -3.73
C GLN A 175 16.14 -17.39 -4.49
N VAL A 176 15.79 -16.13 -4.78
CA VAL A 176 16.63 -15.23 -5.60
C VAL A 176 16.79 -13.87 -4.92
N ALA A 177 17.99 -13.28 -5.03
CA ALA A 177 18.34 -11.98 -4.43
C ALA A 177 17.45 -10.79 -4.90
N MET A 178 16.83 -10.89 -6.07
CA MET A 178 15.84 -9.94 -6.59
C MET A 178 14.66 -10.73 -7.17
N PRO A 179 13.68 -11.10 -6.35
CA PRO A 179 12.54 -11.87 -6.82
C PRO A 179 11.70 -11.06 -7.80
N LYS A 180 11.33 -11.69 -8.91
CA LYS A 180 10.40 -11.14 -9.89
C LYS A 180 9.26 -12.12 -10.11
N LEU A 181 8.01 -11.65 -9.98
CA LEU A 181 6.83 -12.45 -10.25
C LEU A 181 6.71 -12.72 -11.76
N ALA A 182 6.75 -13.97 -12.15
CA ALA A 182 6.61 -14.35 -13.55
C ALA A 182 5.14 -14.20 -14.02
N LEU A 183 4.95 -13.76 -15.27
CA LEU A 183 3.61 -13.63 -15.87
C LEU A 183 2.83 -14.94 -15.84
N GLU A 184 3.55 -16.07 -16.13
CA GLU A 184 2.96 -17.40 -16.12
C GLU A 184 2.39 -17.80 -14.76
N ARG A 185 3.00 -17.29 -13.67
CA ARG A 185 2.49 -17.53 -12.33
C ARG A 185 1.15 -16.82 -12.10
N ILE A 186 1.03 -15.55 -12.54
CA ILE A 186 -0.25 -14.83 -12.48
C ILE A 186 -1.30 -15.56 -13.31
N LEU A 187 -0.94 -16.00 -14.51
CA LEU A 187 -1.85 -16.76 -15.39
C LEU A 187 -2.29 -18.11 -14.79
N SER A 188 -1.39 -18.78 -14.07
CA SER A 188 -1.68 -20.09 -13.45
C SER A 188 -2.34 -19.99 -12.08
N THR A 189 -2.50 -18.77 -11.53
CA THR A 189 -3.13 -18.55 -10.23
C THR A 189 -4.56 -19.07 -10.23
N LEU A 190 -4.89 -19.86 -9.21
CA LEU A 190 -6.21 -20.43 -8.98
C LEU A 190 -7.08 -19.43 -8.21
N ILE A 191 -8.28 -19.18 -8.68
CA ILE A 191 -9.23 -18.27 -8.04
C ILE A 191 -10.65 -18.84 -8.05
N PRO A 192 -11.47 -18.55 -7.02
CA PRO A 192 -12.88 -18.92 -7.01
C PRO A 192 -13.72 -17.88 -7.77
N ILE A 193 -14.69 -18.34 -8.56
CA ILE A 193 -15.63 -17.45 -9.26
C ILE A 193 -17.06 -17.82 -8.90
N CYS A 194 -17.85 -16.78 -8.59
CA CYS A 194 -19.29 -16.87 -8.36
C CYS A 194 -20.10 -16.34 -9.56
N PRO A 195 -21.43 -16.59 -9.58
CA PRO A 195 -22.34 -15.98 -10.55
C PRO A 195 -22.20 -14.45 -10.59
N TYR A 196 -22.34 -13.86 -11.77
CA TYR A 196 -22.07 -12.42 -11.99
C TYR A 196 -22.83 -11.47 -11.04
N VAL A 197 -24.09 -11.79 -10.73
CA VAL A 197 -24.89 -11.00 -9.76
C VAL A 197 -24.25 -10.99 -8.38
N GLN A 198 -23.73 -12.14 -7.94
CA GLN A 198 -23.01 -12.22 -6.65
C GLN A 198 -21.68 -11.47 -6.68
N GLN A 199 -20.97 -11.44 -7.82
CA GLN A 199 -19.77 -10.61 -7.97
C GLN A 199 -20.08 -9.14 -7.68
N LEU A 200 -21.15 -8.60 -8.24
CA LEU A 200 -21.59 -7.22 -8.00
C LEU A 200 -21.93 -6.98 -6.52
N GLN A 201 -22.64 -7.92 -5.90
CA GLN A 201 -23.00 -7.82 -4.48
C GLN A 201 -21.77 -7.85 -3.56
N ILE A 202 -20.78 -8.68 -3.88
CA ILE A 202 -19.51 -8.76 -3.15
C ILE A 202 -18.75 -7.45 -3.26
N VAL A 203 -18.65 -6.88 -4.48
CA VAL A 203 -18.00 -5.59 -4.70
C VAL A 203 -18.67 -4.47 -3.90
N ASP A 204 -20.00 -4.38 -3.93
CA ASP A 204 -20.76 -3.38 -3.19
C ASP A 204 -20.51 -3.51 -1.67
N ARG A 205 -20.59 -4.73 -1.13
CA ARG A 205 -20.33 -4.98 0.30
C ARG A 205 -18.89 -4.66 0.70
N PHE A 206 -17.94 -5.03 -0.15
CA PHE A 206 -16.53 -4.73 0.09
C PHE A 206 -16.29 -3.22 0.12
N GLN A 207 -16.83 -2.45 -0.83
CA GLN A 207 -16.69 -1.00 -0.86
C GLN A 207 -17.27 -0.32 0.37
N ILE A 208 -18.42 -0.78 0.87
CA ILE A 208 -19.00 -0.27 2.12
C ILE A 208 -18.04 -0.50 3.29
N CYS A 209 -17.49 -1.72 3.43
CA CYS A 209 -16.55 -2.04 4.50
C CYS A 209 -15.25 -1.24 4.38
N ASP A 210 -14.70 -1.10 3.18
CA ASP A 210 -13.46 -0.35 2.91
C ASP A 210 -13.61 1.14 3.26
N ASN A 211 -14.75 1.74 2.93
CA ASN A 211 -15.08 3.11 3.33
C ASN A 211 -15.13 3.28 4.86
N PHE A 212 -15.71 2.32 5.58
CA PHE A 212 -15.72 2.35 7.05
C PHE A 212 -14.31 2.26 7.63
N LEU A 213 -13.48 1.36 7.11
CA LEU A 213 -12.09 1.21 7.53
C LEU A 213 -11.30 2.50 7.28
N SER A 214 -11.44 3.11 6.12
CA SER A 214 -10.79 4.38 5.76
C SER A 214 -11.21 5.52 6.71
N THR A 215 -12.48 5.56 7.11
CA THR A 215 -12.99 6.53 8.09
C THR A 215 -12.34 6.32 9.46
N ILE A 216 -12.28 5.07 9.93
CA ILE A 216 -11.63 4.72 11.22
C ILE A 216 -10.15 5.12 11.22
N ASP A 217 -9.42 4.86 10.14
CA ASP A 217 -8.01 5.23 10.02
C ASP A 217 -7.82 6.75 10.07
N THR A 218 -8.68 7.51 9.41
CA THR A 218 -8.66 8.98 9.43
C THR A 218 -8.91 9.51 10.84
N GLU A 219 -9.95 9.04 11.52
CA GLU A 219 -10.30 9.43 12.89
C GLU A 219 -9.17 9.08 13.88
N LYS A 220 -8.52 7.94 13.70
CA LYS A 220 -7.36 7.54 14.51
C LYS A 220 -6.18 8.51 14.35
N GLU A 221 -5.87 8.92 13.13
CA GLU A 221 -4.81 9.91 12.87
C GLU A 221 -5.15 11.26 13.50
N GLU A 222 -6.40 11.72 13.40
CA GLU A 222 -6.85 12.96 14.03
C GLU A 222 -6.74 12.90 15.56
N LEU A 223 -7.16 11.78 16.16
CA LEU A 223 -7.03 11.57 17.60
C LEU A 223 -5.57 11.62 18.05
N GLN A 224 -4.65 11.00 17.31
CA GLN A 224 -3.21 11.06 17.60
C GLN A 224 -2.67 12.51 17.57
N LYS A 225 -3.11 13.32 16.61
CA LYS A 225 -2.76 14.76 16.53
C LYS A 225 -3.29 15.51 17.75
N ILE A 226 -4.54 15.30 18.15
CA ILE A 226 -5.14 15.95 19.33
C ILE A 226 -4.38 15.58 20.61
N VAL A 227 -4.05 14.29 20.79
CA VAL A 227 -3.27 13.82 21.95
C VAL A 227 -1.90 14.49 21.99
N SER A 228 -1.22 14.61 20.86
CA SER A 228 0.07 15.28 20.76
C SER A 228 -0.02 16.77 21.12
N LEU A 229 -0.99 17.49 20.55
CA LEU A 229 -1.25 18.90 20.86
C LEU A 229 -1.59 19.11 22.34
N SER A 230 -2.38 18.21 22.94
CA SER A 230 -2.73 18.28 24.38
C SER A 230 -1.49 18.11 25.25
N LYS A 231 -0.58 17.17 24.92
CA LYS A 231 0.70 17.02 25.62
C LYS A 231 1.55 18.28 25.54
N TYR A 232 1.67 18.88 24.36
CA TYR A 232 2.38 20.15 24.20
C TYR A 232 1.78 21.27 25.04
N LYS A 233 0.45 21.37 25.06
CA LYS A 233 -0.25 22.38 25.85
C LYS A 233 -0.03 22.21 27.36
N ILE A 234 -0.06 20.96 27.84
CA ILE A 234 0.20 20.65 29.26
C ILE A 234 1.63 21.04 29.62
N LEU A 235 2.61 20.70 28.78
CA LEU A 235 4.00 21.07 29.00
C LEU A 235 4.19 22.61 28.99
N ASP A 236 3.58 23.32 28.06
CA ASP A 236 3.61 24.78 27.99
C ASP A 236 3.02 25.42 29.27
N LEU A 237 1.89 24.91 29.75
CA LEU A 237 1.29 25.36 31.00
C LEU A 237 2.16 25.05 32.21
N ALA A 238 2.84 23.90 32.22
CA ALA A 238 3.75 23.51 33.31
C ALA A 238 4.95 24.46 33.40
N ILE A 239 5.66 24.71 32.29
CA ILE A 239 6.85 25.59 32.29
C ILE A 239 6.52 27.07 32.53
N ARG A 240 5.27 27.49 32.27
CA ARG A 240 4.78 28.84 32.57
C ARG A 240 4.20 28.97 33.98
N GLY A 241 4.28 27.92 34.80
CA GLY A 241 3.72 27.93 36.15
C GLY A 241 2.19 28.07 36.21
N LYS A 242 1.48 27.68 35.12
CA LYS A 242 0.01 27.79 35.00
C LYS A 242 -0.70 26.46 35.15
N LEU A 243 0.02 25.36 35.28
CA LEU A 243 -0.56 24.02 35.38
C LEU A 243 -1.01 23.70 36.81
N VAL A 244 -0.25 24.18 37.79
CA VAL A 244 -0.52 23.98 39.22
C VAL A 244 -0.64 25.34 39.88
N PRO A 245 -1.64 25.56 40.76
CA PRO A 245 -1.68 26.78 41.57
C PRO A 245 -0.40 26.91 42.43
N GLN A 246 0.15 28.10 42.50
CA GLN A 246 1.31 28.37 43.38
C GLN A 246 0.83 28.50 44.83
N ASP A 247 1.48 27.82 45.77
CA ASP A 247 1.26 27.98 47.19
C ASP A 247 2.20 29.12 47.71
N PRO A 248 1.64 30.18 48.31
CA PRO A 248 2.45 31.27 48.89
C PRO A 248 3.38 30.80 50.03
N ASN A 249 3.14 29.65 50.63
CA ASN A 249 3.94 29.08 51.70
C ASN A 249 5.09 28.21 51.19
N ASP A 250 5.13 27.90 49.89
CA ASP A 250 6.23 27.14 49.32
C ASP A 250 7.54 27.89 49.37
N GLU A 251 8.63 27.18 49.62
CA GLU A 251 9.99 27.72 49.60
C GLU A 251 10.32 28.26 48.20
N PRO A 252 10.74 29.54 48.06
CA PRO A 252 11.10 30.09 46.77
C PRO A 252 12.28 29.35 46.11
N ALA A 253 12.24 29.16 44.81
CA ALA A 253 13.29 28.46 44.05
C ALA A 253 14.69 29.08 44.22
N SER A 254 14.78 30.38 44.53
CA SER A 254 16.03 31.09 44.86
C SER A 254 16.74 30.49 46.07
N VAL A 255 16.00 30.06 47.11
CA VAL A 255 16.57 29.44 48.31
C VAL A 255 17.12 28.04 47.98
N ILE A 256 16.45 27.31 47.15
CA ILE A 256 16.96 26.01 46.66
C ILE A 256 18.25 26.20 45.88
N LEU A 257 18.30 27.19 44.98
CA LEU A 257 19.51 27.50 44.20
C LEU A 257 20.69 27.92 45.07
N GLU A 258 20.44 28.66 46.12
CA GLU A 258 21.49 29.10 47.07
C GLU A 258 22.05 27.91 47.86
N ARG A 259 21.21 27.01 48.30
CA ARG A 259 21.61 25.72 48.92
C ARG A 259 22.46 24.88 47.98
N ILE A 260 22.07 24.73 46.76
CA ILE A 260 22.84 24.00 45.73
C ILE A 260 24.20 24.64 45.47
N ARG A 261 24.27 25.98 45.43
CA ARG A 261 25.54 26.73 45.28
C ARG A 261 26.48 26.48 46.46
N THR A 262 25.96 26.56 47.67
CA THR A 262 26.74 26.32 48.89
C THR A 262 27.31 24.91 48.93
N GLU A 263 26.48 23.91 48.65
CA GLU A 263 26.90 22.52 48.59
C GLU A 263 27.96 22.27 47.48
N LYS A 264 27.78 22.88 46.31
CA LYS A 264 28.73 22.80 45.20
C LYS A 264 30.09 23.41 45.59
N GLU A 265 30.11 24.55 46.24
CA GLU A 265 31.35 25.20 46.73
C GLU A 265 32.06 24.31 47.76
N GLU A 266 31.34 23.67 48.68
CA GLU A 266 31.94 22.73 49.63
C GLU A 266 32.55 21.51 48.92
N LEU A 267 31.89 20.92 47.92
CA LEU A 267 32.42 19.82 47.12
C LEU A 267 33.67 20.24 46.34
N ILE A 268 33.73 21.45 45.83
CA ILE A 268 34.91 22.02 45.18
C ILE A 268 36.07 22.16 46.17
N LYS A 269 35.81 22.72 47.39
CA LYS A 269 36.82 22.84 48.45
C LYS A 269 37.36 21.48 48.89
N GLN A 270 36.52 20.47 48.90
CA GLN A 270 36.91 19.05 49.20
C GLN A 270 37.65 18.38 48.04
N GLY A 271 37.81 19.04 46.90
CA GLY A 271 38.46 18.46 45.72
C GLY A 271 37.64 17.36 44.99
N LYS A 272 36.38 17.18 45.38
CA LYS A 272 35.50 16.19 44.79
C LYS A 272 34.99 16.53 43.39
N ILE A 273 34.82 17.83 43.11
CA ILE A 273 34.42 18.36 41.81
C ILE A 273 35.33 19.52 41.42
N LYS A 274 35.50 19.76 40.12
CA LYS A 274 36.27 20.89 39.59
C LYS A 274 35.32 22.07 39.32
N ARG A 275 35.81 23.30 39.56
CA ARG A 275 35.07 24.52 39.22
C ARG A 275 34.91 24.62 37.70
N ASP A 276 33.69 24.87 37.25
CA ASP A 276 33.42 25.14 35.85
C ASP A 276 33.94 26.54 35.47
N LYS A 277 34.74 26.60 34.40
CA LYS A 277 35.28 27.87 33.87
C LYS A 277 34.24 28.74 33.18
N LYS A 278 33.07 28.22 32.87
CA LYS A 278 31.96 28.90 32.20
C LYS A 278 30.76 29.11 33.12
N GLU A 279 30.98 29.08 34.44
CA GLU A 279 29.92 29.34 35.42
C GLU A 279 29.39 30.77 35.26
N SER A 280 28.06 30.87 35.06
CA SER A 280 27.36 32.17 34.91
C SER A 280 26.10 32.17 35.77
N VAL A 281 25.62 33.33 36.07
CA VAL A 281 24.37 33.53 36.80
C VAL A 281 23.44 34.37 35.96
N ILE A 282 22.26 33.84 35.73
CA ILE A 282 21.19 34.59 35.05
C ILE A 282 20.49 35.43 36.11
N PHE A 283 20.41 36.72 35.89
CA PHE A 283 19.70 37.65 36.79
C PHE A 283 18.81 38.60 35.99
N LYS A 284 17.80 39.12 36.66
CA LYS A 284 16.89 40.11 36.06
C LYS A 284 17.39 41.50 36.41
N GLY A 285 17.64 42.32 35.39
CA GLY A 285 18.06 43.71 35.57
C GLY A 285 16.90 44.64 35.94
N ASP A 286 17.23 45.87 36.29
CA ASP A 286 16.26 46.92 36.67
C ASP A 286 15.33 47.31 35.50
N ASP A 287 15.75 47.03 34.29
CA ASP A 287 14.99 47.20 33.04
C ASP A 287 14.02 46.04 32.75
N ASN A 288 13.85 45.11 33.69
CA ASN A 288 13.08 43.88 33.53
C ASN A 288 13.63 42.86 32.50
N SER A 289 14.81 43.08 31.92
CA SER A 289 15.48 42.14 31.02
C SER A 289 16.31 41.11 31.80
N TYR A 290 16.52 39.93 31.22
CA TYR A 290 17.39 38.88 31.77
C TYR A 290 18.77 38.97 31.13
N TYR A 291 19.81 38.87 31.95
CA TYR A 291 21.21 38.90 31.56
C TYR A 291 21.94 37.63 31.99
#